data_7039a6557ffb4b5122dfa5d13791d46a
#
_entry.id   7039a6557ffb4b5122dfa5d13791d46a
#
_cell.length_a   1.000
_cell.length_b   1.000
_cell.length_c   1.000
_cell.angle_alpha   90.00
_cell.angle_beta   90.00
_cell.angle_gamma   90.00
#
_symmetry.space_group_name_H-M   'P 1'
#
loop_
_entity.id
_entity.type
_entity.pdbx_description
1 polymer ?
#
loop_
_entity_poly.entity_id
_entity_poly.type
_entity_poly.pdbx_seq_one_letter_code
_entity_poly.pdbx_strand_id
1 'polypeptide(L)'
;MENERERDVIAGRNAVTEALKAGRPIDSILVRRGEKNGSVSSILRMAKQAGIPVKEVDSRKLDGMCGDENHQGVIAMAAVHAFSEVEDIFALAESRNEPPFILVCDEIADPHNLGAILRTAECAGAHGVVIPKRRSVGLTAAVGKASAGAVEYVPVARVTNIAVFLEEIKARGVWVYAADMDGTDWCQTDFSGPAALVVGSEGFGVSRLVKEKSDFIVSLPMKGRINSLNASVACGVLCYEIARQRAGIKAKG
;
A
#
# COMPACT_ATOMS: atom_id res chain seq x y z
N MET A 1 28.80 -6.90 -4.15
CA MET A 1 27.46 -6.30 -4.08
C MET A 1 26.59 -7.08 -5.04
N GLU A 2 26.33 -8.34 -4.68
CA GLU A 2 25.56 -9.28 -5.48
C GLU A 2 24.08 -9.24 -5.05
N ASN A 3 23.25 -8.87 -6.01
CA ASN A 3 21.89 -9.33 -6.30
C ASN A 3 20.87 -9.43 -5.15
N GLU A 4 20.47 -8.30 -4.57
CA GLU A 4 19.18 -8.21 -3.86
C GLU A 4 17.97 -8.31 -4.82
N ARG A 5 18.15 -8.17 -6.14
CA ARG A 5 17.07 -8.32 -7.14
C ARG A 5 16.62 -9.76 -7.37
N GLU A 6 17.46 -10.75 -7.10
CA GLU A 6 17.17 -12.17 -7.36
C GLU A 6 16.23 -12.82 -6.31
N ARG A 7 16.11 -12.27 -5.13
CA ARG A 7 15.33 -12.88 -4.05
C ARG A 7 13.81 -12.65 -4.14
N ASP A 8 13.38 -11.65 -4.88
CA ASP A 8 11.97 -11.28 -5.00
C ASP A 8 11.25 -11.89 -6.20
N VAL A 9 11.99 -12.52 -7.12
CA VAL A 9 11.46 -13.09 -8.35
C VAL A 9 11.53 -14.61 -8.30
N ILE A 10 10.40 -15.27 -8.52
CA ILE A 10 10.30 -16.72 -8.70
C ILE A 10 10.00 -16.94 -10.18
N ALA A 11 11.01 -17.39 -10.94
CA ALA A 11 10.92 -17.55 -12.38
C ALA A 11 10.53 -18.98 -12.78
N GLY A 12 9.65 -19.08 -13.78
CA GLY A 12 9.29 -20.36 -14.40
C GLY A 12 8.06 -21.05 -13.79
N ARG A 13 7.40 -21.83 -14.64
CA ARG A 13 6.09 -22.44 -14.33
C ARG A 13 6.11 -23.37 -13.14
N ASN A 14 7.14 -24.21 -13.04
CA ASN A 14 7.26 -25.18 -11.95
C ASN A 14 7.52 -24.46 -10.61
N ALA A 15 8.47 -23.52 -10.59
CA ALA A 15 8.81 -22.78 -9.39
C ALA A 15 7.61 -21.97 -8.86
N VAL A 16 6.88 -21.28 -9.75
CA VAL A 16 5.67 -20.55 -9.37
C VAL A 16 4.56 -21.49 -8.88
N THR A 17 4.40 -22.65 -9.52
CA THR A 17 3.41 -23.65 -9.08
C THR A 17 3.72 -24.18 -7.68
N GLU A 18 4.98 -24.53 -7.42
CA GLU A 18 5.40 -25.02 -6.10
C GLU A 18 5.32 -23.94 -5.02
N ALA A 19 5.67 -22.70 -5.34
CA ALA A 19 5.50 -21.58 -4.42
C ALA A 19 4.04 -21.36 -4.03
N LEU A 20 3.10 -21.46 -4.99
CA LEU A 20 1.66 -21.37 -4.74
C LEU A 20 1.15 -22.52 -3.88
N LYS A 21 1.58 -23.76 -4.15
CA LYS A 21 1.20 -24.95 -3.37
C LYS A 21 1.74 -24.89 -1.93
N ALA A 22 2.97 -24.38 -1.76
CA ALA A 22 3.60 -24.22 -0.46
C ALA A 22 3.01 -23.05 0.36
N GLY A 23 2.05 -22.30 -0.19
CA GLY A 23 1.49 -21.12 0.49
C GLY A 23 2.51 -19.98 0.67
N ARG A 24 3.58 -19.95 -0.15
CA ARG A 24 4.58 -18.88 -0.06
C ARG A 24 3.91 -17.52 -0.32
N PRO A 25 4.18 -16.49 0.48
CA PRO A 25 3.64 -15.16 0.24
C PRO A 25 4.04 -14.65 -1.14
N ILE A 26 3.06 -14.32 -1.97
CA ILE A 26 3.25 -13.80 -3.34
C ILE A 26 2.44 -12.52 -3.49
N ASP A 27 3.10 -11.43 -3.90
CA ASP A 27 2.48 -10.16 -4.14
C ASP A 27 1.69 -10.11 -5.43
N SER A 28 2.27 -10.63 -6.49
CA SER A 28 1.64 -10.65 -7.82
C SER A 28 2.30 -11.70 -8.71
N ILE A 29 1.56 -12.13 -9.73
CA ILE A 29 2.06 -12.99 -10.79
C ILE A 29 2.02 -12.21 -12.10
N LEU A 30 3.15 -12.23 -12.82
CA LEU A 30 3.25 -11.66 -14.16
C LEU A 30 3.25 -12.79 -15.17
N VAL A 31 2.39 -12.69 -16.18
CA VAL A 31 2.25 -13.69 -17.25
C VAL A 31 2.45 -13.01 -18.59
N ARG A 32 3.15 -13.68 -19.49
CA ARG A 32 3.32 -13.19 -20.86
C ARG A 32 1.96 -13.06 -21.53
N ARG A 33 1.73 -11.92 -22.17
CA ARG A 33 0.48 -11.64 -22.91
C ARG A 33 0.18 -12.74 -23.93
N GLY A 34 -1.06 -13.25 -23.90
CA GLY A 34 -1.52 -14.31 -24.79
C GLY A 34 -1.07 -15.72 -24.40
N GLU A 35 -0.38 -15.91 -23.28
CA GLU A 35 0.03 -17.25 -22.80
C GLU A 35 -1.19 -17.99 -22.22
N LYS A 36 -1.59 -19.09 -22.89
CA LYS A 36 -2.78 -19.89 -22.52
C LYS A 36 -2.48 -21.39 -22.35
N ASN A 37 -1.22 -21.77 -22.18
CA ASN A 37 -0.85 -23.17 -21.98
C ASN A 37 -1.48 -23.75 -20.70
N GLY A 38 -1.78 -25.05 -20.68
CA GLY A 38 -2.48 -25.69 -19.56
C GLY A 38 -1.83 -25.51 -18.19
N SER A 39 -0.48 -25.50 -18.12
CA SER A 39 0.25 -25.23 -16.89
C SER A 39 0.05 -23.79 -16.39
N VAL A 40 0.04 -22.81 -17.28
CA VAL A 40 -0.25 -21.42 -16.92
C VAL A 40 -1.70 -21.25 -16.49
N SER A 41 -2.64 -21.93 -17.17
CA SER A 41 -4.05 -21.93 -16.75
C SER A 41 -4.24 -22.47 -15.33
N SER A 42 -3.46 -23.47 -14.94
CA SER A 42 -3.46 -24.00 -13.55
C SER A 42 -2.93 -22.93 -12.56
N ILE A 43 -1.83 -22.27 -12.89
CA ILE A 43 -1.27 -21.17 -12.08
C ILE A 43 -2.29 -20.03 -11.91
N LEU A 44 -2.96 -19.62 -12.99
CA LEU A 44 -3.98 -18.58 -12.96
C LEU A 44 -5.16 -18.94 -12.05
N ARG A 45 -5.60 -20.22 -12.08
CA ARG A 45 -6.65 -20.72 -11.19
C ARG A 45 -6.21 -20.68 -9.73
N MET A 46 -5.01 -21.17 -9.42
CA MET A 46 -4.46 -21.16 -8.06
C MET A 46 -4.27 -19.73 -7.54
N ALA A 47 -3.75 -18.84 -8.37
CA ALA A 47 -3.62 -17.43 -8.05
C ALA A 47 -4.97 -16.78 -7.73
N LYS A 48 -6.02 -17.08 -8.52
CA LYS A 48 -7.38 -16.60 -8.28
C LYS A 48 -7.95 -17.11 -6.95
N GLN A 49 -7.73 -18.40 -6.63
CA GLN A 49 -8.17 -18.99 -5.36
C GLN A 49 -7.45 -18.34 -4.16
N ALA A 50 -6.15 -18.06 -4.29
CA ALA A 50 -5.34 -17.39 -3.27
C ALA A 50 -5.51 -15.86 -3.24
N GLY A 51 -6.36 -15.28 -4.11
CA GLY A 51 -6.55 -13.82 -4.20
C GLY A 51 -5.33 -13.04 -4.68
N ILE A 52 -4.37 -13.72 -5.34
CA ILE A 52 -3.13 -13.11 -5.83
C ILE A 52 -3.41 -12.38 -7.16
N PRO A 53 -3.04 -11.10 -7.29
CA PRO A 53 -3.19 -10.34 -8.52
C PRO A 53 -2.35 -10.92 -9.66
N VAL A 54 -2.95 -11.05 -10.85
CA VAL A 54 -2.24 -11.46 -12.07
C VAL A 54 -2.23 -10.30 -13.06
N LYS A 55 -1.06 -10.02 -13.66
CA LYS A 55 -0.86 -8.98 -14.67
C LYS A 55 -0.31 -9.61 -15.95
N GLU A 56 -0.92 -9.32 -17.10
CA GLU A 56 -0.35 -9.66 -18.40
C GLU A 56 0.68 -8.61 -18.83
N VAL A 57 1.86 -9.06 -19.20
CA VAL A 57 2.99 -8.20 -19.60
C VAL A 57 3.66 -8.71 -20.87
N ASP A 58 4.45 -7.87 -21.52
CA ASP A 58 5.26 -8.26 -22.66
C ASP A 58 6.45 -9.13 -22.23
N SER A 59 6.93 -10.03 -23.12
CA SER A 59 8.06 -10.94 -22.84
C SER A 59 9.29 -10.16 -22.38
N ARG A 60 9.61 -9.04 -23.04
CA ARG A 60 10.77 -8.19 -22.69
C ARG A 60 10.78 -7.73 -21.23
N LYS A 61 9.58 -7.53 -20.64
CA LYS A 61 9.50 -7.17 -19.24
C LYS A 61 9.84 -8.34 -18.32
N LEU A 62 9.43 -9.55 -18.68
CA LEU A 62 9.79 -10.77 -17.95
C LEU A 62 11.29 -11.04 -18.06
N ASP A 63 11.87 -10.95 -19.29
CA ASP A 63 13.29 -11.11 -19.55
C ASP A 63 14.12 -10.13 -18.70
N GLY A 64 13.72 -8.86 -18.64
CA GLY A 64 14.40 -7.84 -17.85
C GLY A 64 14.31 -8.02 -16.33
N MET A 65 13.35 -8.81 -15.84
CA MET A 65 13.17 -9.08 -14.41
C MET A 65 13.85 -10.37 -13.96
N CYS A 66 14.03 -11.35 -14.86
CA CYS A 66 14.60 -12.66 -14.54
C CYS A 66 16.10 -12.75 -14.78
N GLY A 67 16.72 -11.77 -15.47
CA GLY A 67 18.11 -11.89 -15.90
C GLY A 67 18.30 -13.11 -16.81
N ASP A 68 19.20 -14.00 -16.47
CA ASP A 68 19.51 -15.22 -17.24
C ASP A 68 18.56 -16.41 -16.95
N GLU A 69 17.60 -16.26 -16.01
CA GLU A 69 16.69 -17.34 -15.68
C GLU A 69 15.58 -17.53 -16.73
N ASN A 70 15.25 -18.79 -17.02
CA ASN A 70 14.18 -19.12 -17.95
C ASN A 70 12.81 -18.99 -17.29
N HIS A 71 12.14 -17.87 -17.48
CA HIS A 71 10.83 -17.58 -16.90
C HIS A 71 9.67 -18.37 -17.52
N GLN A 72 9.85 -19.01 -18.71
CA GLN A 72 8.81 -19.83 -19.37
C GLN A 72 7.43 -19.12 -19.53
N GLY A 73 7.44 -17.79 -19.63
CA GLY A 73 6.24 -16.96 -19.78
C GLY A 73 5.53 -16.63 -18.46
N VAL A 74 6.07 -16.97 -17.29
CA VAL A 74 5.49 -16.64 -15.98
C VAL A 74 6.56 -16.40 -14.94
N ILE A 75 6.34 -15.37 -14.12
CA ILE A 75 7.09 -15.10 -12.89
C ILE A 75 6.12 -14.73 -11.74
N ALA A 76 6.51 -15.06 -10.52
CA ALA A 76 5.85 -14.56 -9.32
C ALA A 76 6.78 -13.60 -8.60
N MET A 77 6.23 -12.49 -8.14
CA MET A 77 6.91 -11.57 -7.22
C MET A 77 6.65 -12.06 -5.81
N ALA A 78 7.69 -12.55 -5.14
CA ALA A 78 7.57 -12.98 -3.76
C ALA A 78 7.39 -11.78 -2.83
N ALA A 79 6.49 -11.89 -1.86
CA ALA A 79 6.44 -10.95 -0.76
C ALA A 79 7.60 -11.28 0.19
N VAL A 80 8.41 -10.29 0.51
CA VAL A 80 9.50 -10.43 1.49
C VAL A 80 8.95 -10.39 2.89
N HIS A 81 7.83 -9.65 3.08
CA HIS A 81 7.12 -9.50 4.34
C HIS A 81 5.68 -10.00 4.20
N ALA A 82 5.16 -10.59 5.27
CA ALA A 82 3.77 -11.03 5.31
C ALA A 82 2.82 -9.83 5.40
N PHE A 83 1.65 -9.96 4.79
CA PHE A 83 0.57 -9.00 5.01
C PHE A 83 -0.19 -9.37 6.28
N SER A 84 -0.66 -8.35 6.97
CA SER A 84 -1.56 -8.45 8.10
C SER A 84 -3.02 -8.44 7.63
N GLU A 85 -3.92 -8.82 8.51
CA GLU A 85 -5.35 -8.59 8.31
C GLU A 85 -5.74 -7.18 8.82
N VAL A 86 -6.86 -6.67 8.34
CA VAL A 86 -7.39 -5.37 8.82
C VAL A 86 -7.61 -5.39 10.33
N GLU A 87 -8.02 -6.52 10.87
CA GLU A 87 -8.27 -6.71 12.31
C GLU A 87 -6.99 -6.54 13.15
N ASP A 88 -5.83 -6.87 12.64
CA ASP A 88 -4.55 -6.67 13.34
C ASP A 88 -4.27 -5.18 13.60
N ILE A 89 -4.68 -4.32 12.65
CA ILE A 89 -4.56 -2.85 12.80
C ILE A 89 -5.43 -2.35 13.96
N PHE A 90 -6.66 -2.82 14.05
CA PHE A 90 -7.56 -2.44 15.13
C PHE A 90 -7.13 -3.04 16.47
N ALA A 91 -6.68 -4.29 16.48
CA ALA A 91 -6.14 -4.94 17.69
C ALA A 91 -4.91 -4.19 18.23
N LEU A 92 -4.05 -3.66 17.34
CA LEU A 92 -2.91 -2.84 17.76
C LEU A 92 -3.37 -1.54 18.42
N ALA A 93 -4.38 -0.85 17.87
CA ALA A 93 -4.94 0.36 18.44
C ALA A 93 -5.56 0.09 19.84
N GLU A 94 -6.33 -0.99 19.95
CA GLU A 94 -6.92 -1.44 21.21
C GLU A 94 -5.85 -1.78 22.26
N SER A 95 -4.80 -2.50 21.86
CA SER A 95 -3.69 -2.86 22.76
C SER A 95 -2.94 -1.66 23.33
N ARG A 96 -2.91 -0.54 22.57
CA ARG A 96 -2.32 0.73 22.99
C ARG A 96 -3.31 1.63 23.73
N ASN A 97 -4.58 1.23 23.81
CA ASN A 97 -5.69 2.05 24.32
C ASN A 97 -5.76 3.43 23.63
N GLU A 98 -5.59 3.41 22.31
CA GLU A 98 -5.58 4.60 21.45
C GLU A 98 -6.71 4.55 20.42
N PRO A 99 -7.28 5.70 20.02
CA PRO A 99 -8.19 5.73 18.88
C PRO A 99 -7.47 5.25 17.61
N PRO A 100 -8.08 4.44 16.74
CA PRO A 100 -7.45 3.99 15.51
C PRO A 100 -6.86 5.14 14.66
N PHE A 101 -5.64 4.96 14.17
CA PHE A 101 -4.98 5.83 13.20
C PHE A 101 -4.46 4.98 12.05
N ILE A 102 -5.09 5.08 10.90
CA ILE A 102 -4.86 4.21 9.75
C ILE A 102 -4.42 5.06 8.57
N LEU A 103 -3.39 4.63 7.84
CA LEU A 103 -3.04 5.21 6.54
C LEU A 103 -3.63 4.34 5.44
N VAL A 104 -4.24 4.97 4.45
CA VAL A 104 -4.81 4.29 3.29
C VAL A 104 -4.14 4.80 2.03
N CYS A 105 -3.45 3.92 1.30
CA CYS A 105 -2.72 4.26 0.09
C CYS A 105 -3.58 3.91 -1.14
N ASP A 106 -4.09 4.92 -1.84
CA ASP A 106 -4.88 4.71 -3.06
C ASP A 106 -3.96 4.71 -4.28
N GLU A 107 -3.68 3.51 -4.81
CA GLU A 107 -2.86 3.26 -6.01
C GLU A 107 -1.40 3.75 -5.94
N ILE A 108 -0.76 3.70 -4.77
CA ILE A 108 0.68 3.97 -4.64
C ILE A 108 1.48 2.83 -5.29
N ALA A 109 2.09 3.09 -6.43
CA ALA A 109 2.81 2.10 -7.23
C ALA A 109 4.34 2.14 -7.07
N ASP A 110 4.89 3.25 -6.58
CA ASP A 110 6.33 3.41 -6.35
C ASP A 110 6.73 2.81 -4.99
N PRO A 111 7.71 1.87 -4.96
CA PRO A 111 8.18 1.27 -3.73
C PRO A 111 8.86 2.27 -2.78
N HIS A 112 9.48 3.32 -3.28
CA HIS A 112 10.09 4.35 -2.44
C HIS A 112 9.03 5.15 -1.69
N ASN A 113 7.91 5.48 -2.35
CA ASN A 113 6.81 6.17 -1.69
C ASN A 113 6.13 5.30 -0.63
N LEU A 114 5.81 4.04 -0.96
CA LEU A 114 5.23 3.15 0.04
C LEU A 114 6.18 2.93 1.23
N GLY A 115 7.47 2.73 0.98
CA GLY A 115 8.47 2.59 2.04
C GLY A 115 8.57 3.83 2.92
N ALA A 116 8.58 5.03 2.34
CA ALA A 116 8.58 6.30 3.08
C ALA A 116 7.28 6.50 3.89
N ILE A 117 6.13 6.11 3.34
CA ILE A 117 4.84 6.14 4.05
C ILE A 117 4.86 5.18 5.24
N LEU A 118 5.35 3.96 5.08
CA LEU A 118 5.49 3.00 6.18
C LEU A 118 6.39 3.53 7.30
N ARG A 119 7.53 4.12 6.94
CA ARG A 119 8.44 4.74 7.90
C ARG A 119 7.76 5.90 8.64
N THR A 120 7.03 6.74 7.93
CA THR A 120 6.25 7.83 8.53
C THR A 120 5.15 7.30 9.45
N ALA A 121 4.45 6.24 9.03
CA ALA A 121 3.41 5.58 9.81
C ALA A 121 3.93 5.12 11.18
N GLU A 122 5.08 4.43 11.17
CA GLU A 122 5.73 3.96 12.39
C GLU A 122 6.12 5.14 13.29
N CYS A 123 6.85 6.12 12.75
CA CYS A 123 7.34 7.27 13.51
C CYS A 123 6.21 8.16 14.05
N ALA A 124 5.09 8.28 13.34
CA ALA A 124 3.93 9.08 13.74
C ALA A 124 2.94 8.33 14.64
N GLY A 125 3.16 7.04 14.92
CA GLY A 125 2.31 6.22 15.76
C GLY A 125 1.03 5.73 15.06
N ALA A 126 1.00 5.62 13.73
CA ALA A 126 -0.12 4.98 13.04
C ALA A 126 -0.18 3.48 13.38
N HIS A 127 -1.39 2.95 13.46
CA HIS A 127 -1.62 1.55 13.82
C HIS A 127 -1.51 0.59 12.64
N GLY A 128 -1.55 1.11 11.41
CA GLY A 128 -1.35 0.30 10.22
C GLY A 128 -1.53 1.07 8.93
N VAL A 129 -1.16 0.38 7.84
CA VAL A 129 -1.26 0.89 6.48
C VAL A 129 -2.12 -0.07 5.67
N VAL A 130 -3.05 0.46 4.89
CA VAL A 130 -3.93 -0.32 4.00
C VAL A 130 -3.62 0.04 2.55
N ILE A 131 -3.41 -1.00 1.74
CA ILE A 131 -3.14 -0.87 0.31
C ILE A 131 -4.15 -1.69 -0.51
N PRO A 132 -4.47 -1.33 -1.76
CA PRO A 132 -5.31 -2.18 -2.60
C PRO A 132 -4.51 -3.39 -3.11
N LYS A 133 -5.20 -4.53 -3.31
CA LYS A 133 -4.61 -5.75 -3.92
C LYS A 133 -4.13 -5.54 -5.36
N ARG A 134 -4.61 -4.50 -6.03
CA ARG A 134 -4.27 -4.16 -7.42
C ARG A 134 -3.86 -2.71 -7.52
N ARG A 135 -3.04 -2.37 -8.54
CA ARG A 135 -2.57 -0.99 -8.82
C ARG A 135 -1.74 -0.37 -7.69
N SER A 136 -1.16 -1.20 -6.84
CA SER A 136 -0.24 -0.79 -5.78
C SER A 136 1.00 -1.65 -5.82
N VAL A 137 2.10 -1.16 -5.29
CA VAL A 137 3.27 -1.97 -5.00
C VAL A 137 2.99 -2.81 -3.74
N GLY A 138 3.52 -4.04 -3.71
CA GLY A 138 3.46 -4.89 -2.53
C GLY A 138 4.66 -4.70 -1.60
N LEU A 139 4.78 -5.57 -0.58
CA LEU A 139 5.88 -5.53 0.39
C LEU A 139 7.14 -6.22 -0.16
N THR A 140 7.75 -5.60 -1.15
CA THR A 140 8.97 -6.07 -1.80
C THR A 140 10.22 -5.70 -0.99
N ALA A 141 11.39 -6.29 -1.33
CA ALA A 141 12.67 -5.90 -0.72
C ALA A 141 12.96 -4.40 -0.89
N ALA A 142 12.56 -3.81 -2.02
CA ALA A 142 12.72 -2.38 -2.26
C ALA A 142 11.89 -1.54 -1.26
N VAL A 143 10.66 -1.95 -0.95
CA VAL A 143 9.83 -1.34 0.09
C VAL A 143 10.44 -1.52 1.47
N GLY A 144 10.90 -2.74 1.80
CA GLY A 144 11.60 -3.03 3.05
C GLY A 144 12.81 -2.11 3.26
N LYS A 145 13.64 -1.95 2.24
CA LYS A 145 14.81 -1.05 2.27
C LYS A 145 14.41 0.42 2.40
N ALA A 146 13.42 0.87 1.63
CA ALA A 146 12.95 2.26 1.65
C ALA A 146 12.27 2.61 2.99
N SER A 147 11.63 1.64 3.65
CA SER A 147 11.00 1.83 4.95
C SER A 147 11.99 1.87 6.12
N ALA A 148 13.29 1.62 5.87
CA ALA A 148 14.33 1.50 6.92
C ALA A 148 13.95 0.50 8.03
N GLY A 149 13.23 -0.57 7.68
CA GLY A 149 12.77 -1.61 8.60
C GLY A 149 11.41 -1.37 9.25
N ALA A 150 10.76 -0.22 9.01
CA ALA A 150 9.44 0.07 9.60
C ALA A 150 8.36 -0.95 9.19
N VAL A 151 8.53 -1.62 8.05
CA VAL A 151 7.64 -2.69 7.58
C VAL A 151 7.52 -3.87 8.56
N GLU A 152 8.50 -4.07 9.44
CA GLU A 152 8.46 -5.12 10.48
C GLU A 152 7.58 -4.77 11.68
N TYR A 153 7.26 -3.49 11.86
CA TYR A 153 6.57 -2.98 13.03
C TYR A 153 5.16 -2.47 12.74
N VAL A 154 4.90 -2.08 11.50
CA VAL A 154 3.61 -1.53 11.08
C VAL A 154 2.81 -2.59 10.34
N PRO A 155 1.66 -3.01 10.86
CA PRO A 155 0.74 -3.90 10.14
C PRO A 155 0.36 -3.32 8.76
N VAL A 156 0.51 -4.11 7.71
CA VAL A 156 0.11 -3.72 6.35
C VAL A 156 -0.96 -4.67 5.84
N ALA A 157 -2.18 -4.18 5.68
CA ALA A 157 -3.29 -4.98 5.20
C ALA A 157 -3.59 -4.71 3.71
N ARG A 158 -4.10 -5.73 3.00
CA ARG A 158 -4.54 -5.60 1.61
C ARG A 158 -6.04 -5.74 1.46
N VAL A 159 -6.67 -4.76 0.83
CA VAL A 159 -8.10 -4.80 0.54
C VAL A 159 -8.38 -4.91 -0.96
N THR A 160 -9.48 -5.53 -1.31
CA THR A 160 -9.87 -5.67 -2.73
C THR A 160 -10.38 -4.36 -3.31
N ASN A 161 -11.07 -3.55 -2.50
CA ASN A 161 -11.67 -2.28 -2.89
C ASN A 161 -11.58 -1.29 -1.74
N ILE A 162 -10.85 -0.20 -1.95
CA ILE A 162 -10.66 0.85 -0.94
C ILE A 162 -11.99 1.51 -0.57
N ALA A 163 -12.86 1.84 -1.53
CA ALA A 163 -14.12 2.51 -1.23
C ALA A 163 -15.06 1.66 -0.35
N VAL A 164 -15.07 0.34 -0.53
CA VAL A 164 -15.81 -0.59 0.33
C VAL A 164 -15.18 -0.62 1.72
N PHE A 165 -13.86 -0.74 1.79
CA PHE A 165 -13.13 -0.70 3.06
C PHE A 165 -13.39 0.59 3.85
N LEU A 166 -13.45 1.75 3.18
CA LEU A 166 -13.76 3.01 3.87
C LEU A 166 -15.14 2.98 4.52
N GLU A 167 -16.17 2.44 3.85
CA GLU A 167 -17.50 2.29 4.45
C GLU A 167 -17.48 1.34 5.68
N GLU A 168 -16.70 0.25 5.60
CA GLU A 168 -16.55 -0.69 6.71
C GLU A 168 -15.94 -0.03 7.95
N ILE A 169 -14.87 0.76 7.81
CA ILE A 169 -14.23 1.42 8.94
C ILE A 169 -15.06 2.61 9.47
N LYS A 170 -15.81 3.30 8.61
CA LYS A 170 -16.76 4.34 9.03
C LYS A 170 -17.86 3.75 9.91
N ALA A 171 -18.38 2.58 9.60
CA ALA A 171 -19.33 1.85 10.45
C ALA A 171 -18.74 1.50 11.83
N ARG A 172 -17.40 1.48 11.97
CA ARG A 172 -16.67 1.29 13.23
C ARG A 172 -16.31 2.63 13.91
N GLY A 173 -16.81 3.75 13.40
CA GLY A 173 -16.60 5.08 13.98
C GLY A 173 -15.28 5.76 13.62
N VAL A 174 -14.61 5.30 12.55
CA VAL A 174 -13.38 5.93 12.05
C VAL A 174 -13.73 7.00 11.01
N TRP A 175 -13.28 8.22 11.23
CA TRP A 175 -13.41 9.32 10.28
C TRP A 175 -12.39 9.21 9.15
N VAL A 176 -12.83 9.43 7.92
CA VAL A 176 -12.00 9.30 6.72
C VAL A 176 -11.65 10.67 6.14
N TYR A 177 -10.35 10.94 6.04
CA TYR A 177 -9.78 12.18 5.50
C TYR A 177 -9.02 11.87 4.22
N ALA A 178 -9.42 12.41 3.09
CA ALA A 178 -8.68 12.27 1.83
C ALA A 178 -7.82 13.51 1.56
N ALA A 179 -6.54 13.28 1.30
CA ALA A 179 -5.62 14.34 0.93
C ALA A 179 -5.81 14.75 -0.54
N ASP A 180 -6.30 15.97 -0.78
CA ASP A 180 -6.50 16.53 -2.12
C ASP A 180 -6.33 18.05 -2.07
N MET A 181 -6.07 18.68 -3.23
CA MET A 181 -5.83 20.13 -3.30
C MET A 181 -7.09 20.98 -3.08
N ASP A 182 -8.27 20.41 -3.31
CA ASP A 182 -9.55 21.13 -3.25
C ASP A 182 -10.23 21.01 -1.86
N GLY A 183 -9.49 20.63 -0.83
CA GLY A 183 -9.99 20.38 0.51
C GLY A 183 -9.95 21.60 1.44
N THR A 184 -10.43 21.37 2.68
CA THR A 184 -10.24 22.28 3.81
C THR A 184 -8.76 22.30 4.19
N ASP A 185 -8.25 23.47 4.57
CA ASP A 185 -6.86 23.61 5.01
C ASP A 185 -6.58 22.67 6.21
N TRP A 186 -5.49 21.95 6.14
CA TRP A 186 -5.10 20.92 7.12
C TRP A 186 -5.04 21.43 8.57
N CYS A 187 -4.64 22.69 8.76
CA CYS A 187 -4.55 23.30 10.09
C CYS A 187 -5.93 23.69 10.68
N GLN A 188 -7.00 23.64 9.88
CA GLN A 188 -8.38 23.91 10.30
C GLN A 188 -9.19 22.62 10.50
N THR A 189 -8.59 21.47 10.22
CA THR A 189 -9.25 20.17 10.33
C THR A 189 -9.00 19.54 11.70
N ASP A 190 -10.04 19.02 12.34
CA ASP A 190 -9.93 18.26 13.58
C ASP A 190 -9.62 16.79 13.29
N PHE A 191 -8.45 16.33 13.76
CA PHE A 191 -7.98 14.96 13.65
C PHE A 191 -7.87 14.25 15.01
N SER A 192 -8.44 14.80 16.06
CA SER A 192 -8.24 14.29 17.43
C SER A 192 -8.87 12.91 17.69
N GLY A 193 -9.87 12.52 16.89
CA GLY A 193 -10.58 11.24 17.00
C GLY A 193 -9.95 10.08 16.23
N PRO A 194 -10.69 8.95 16.12
CA PRO A 194 -10.33 7.85 15.23
C PRO A 194 -10.21 8.34 13.79
N ALA A 195 -9.08 8.12 13.13
CA ALA A 195 -8.81 8.72 11.82
C ALA A 195 -8.20 7.72 10.82
N ALA A 196 -8.68 7.77 9.58
CA ALA A 196 -8.06 7.16 8.43
C ALA A 196 -7.65 8.25 7.43
N LEU A 197 -6.35 8.40 7.18
CA LEU A 197 -5.81 9.33 6.20
C LEU A 197 -5.59 8.61 4.87
N VAL A 198 -6.29 9.05 3.82
CA VAL A 198 -6.15 8.52 2.47
C VAL A 198 -5.19 9.41 1.68
N VAL A 199 -4.16 8.79 1.11
CA VAL A 199 -3.22 9.43 0.18
C VAL A 199 -3.26 8.73 -1.17
N GLY A 200 -3.31 9.51 -2.24
CA GLY A 200 -3.40 9.00 -3.60
C GLY A 200 -2.06 8.98 -4.33
N SER A 201 -2.08 8.46 -5.55
CA SER A 201 -0.91 8.40 -6.43
C SER A 201 -0.47 9.79 -6.91
N GLU A 202 0.82 9.92 -7.27
CA GLU A 202 1.43 11.19 -7.69
C GLU A 202 0.80 11.82 -8.94
N GLY A 203 0.28 11.03 -9.86
CA GLY A 203 -0.28 11.54 -11.12
C GLY A 203 -1.78 11.84 -11.06
N PHE A 204 -2.52 11.07 -10.30
CA PHE A 204 -3.99 11.11 -10.29
C PHE A 204 -4.59 11.52 -8.93
N GLY A 205 -3.75 11.62 -7.88
CA GLY A 205 -4.24 11.89 -6.53
C GLY A 205 -5.11 10.75 -6.00
N VAL A 206 -6.01 11.07 -5.09
CA VAL A 206 -7.02 10.14 -4.58
C VAL A 206 -8.12 9.95 -5.64
N SER A 207 -8.50 8.70 -5.90
CA SER A 207 -9.51 8.39 -6.91
C SER A 207 -10.87 8.98 -6.57
N ARG A 208 -11.66 9.32 -7.60
CA ARG A 208 -12.97 10.00 -7.43
C ARG A 208 -13.88 9.27 -6.46
N LEU A 209 -14.05 7.97 -6.61
CA LEU A 209 -14.94 7.19 -5.75
C LEU A 209 -14.46 7.16 -4.29
N VAL A 210 -13.14 7.11 -4.07
CA VAL A 210 -12.56 7.15 -2.72
C VAL A 210 -12.76 8.52 -2.09
N LYS A 211 -12.62 9.62 -2.85
CA LYS A 211 -12.97 10.97 -2.38
C LYS A 211 -14.47 11.10 -2.01
N GLU A 212 -15.36 10.60 -2.85
CA GLU A 212 -16.82 10.60 -2.59
C GLU A 212 -17.20 9.80 -1.33
N LYS A 213 -16.39 8.80 -0.93
CA LYS A 213 -16.60 7.99 0.27
C LYS A 213 -15.90 8.54 1.51
N SER A 214 -15.03 9.52 1.36
CA SER A 214 -14.36 10.20 2.47
C SER A 214 -15.30 11.19 3.16
N ASP A 215 -15.13 11.38 4.47
CA ASP A 215 -15.93 12.33 5.24
C ASP A 215 -15.40 13.75 5.08
N PHE A 216 -14.07 13.89 4.90
CA PHE A 216 -13.40 15.17 4.75
C PHE A 216 -12.38 15.11 3.62
N ILE A 217 -12.26 16.21 2.90
CA ILE A 217 -11.16 16.45 1.97
C ILE A 217 -10.25 17.49 2.61
N VAL A 218 -8.96 17.16 2.71
CA VAL A 218 -7.96 17.98 3.41
C VAL A 218 -6.85 18.40 2.46
N SER A 219 -6.53 19.69 2.46
CA SER A 219 -5.53 20.26 1.58
C SER A 219 -4.31 20.79 2.31
N LEU A 220 -3.17 20.74 1.62
CA LEU A 220 -1.95 21.44 1.99
C LEU A 220 -1.80 22.66 1.07
N PRO A 221 -1.61 23.88 1.61
CA PRO A 221 -1.56 25.07 0.79
C PRO A 221 -0.28 25.14 -0.04
N MET A 222 -0.43 25.24 -1.37
CA MET A 222 0.68 25.41 -2.30
C MET A 222 0.91 26.90 -2.57
N LYS A 223 2.13 27.40 -2.31
CA LYS A 223 2.50 28.80 -2.55
C LYS A 223 3.31 29.00 -3.83
N GLY A 224 3.74 27.92 -4.45
CA GLY A 224 4.57 27.93 -5.66
C GLY A 224 3.78 27.76 -6.95
N ARG A 225 4.50 27.47 -8.04
CA ARG A 225 3.92 27.16 -9.36
C ARG A 225 3.55 25.69 -9.51
N ILE A 226 4.09 24.81 -8.67
CA ILE A 226 3.78 23.39 -8.64
C ILE A 226 2.59 23.21 -7.69
N ASN A 227 1.60 22.45 -8.15
CA ASN A 227 0.31 22.32 -7.49
C ASN A 227 0.19 21.09 -6.57
N SER A 228 1.24 20.28 -6.44
CA SER A 228 1.20 19.07 -5.60
C SER A 228 2.57 18.78 -4.98
N LEU A 229 2.57 18.10 -3.85
CA LEU A 229 3.75 17.47 -3.24
C LEU A 229 3.85 16.00 -3.70
N ASN A 230 5.04 15.43 -3.54
CA ASN A 230 5.19 13.98 -3.59
C ASN A 230 4.24 13.33 -2.56
N ALA A 231 3.64 12.18 -2.91
CA ALA A 231 2.62 11.51 -2.10
C ALA A 231 3.10 11.18 -0.67
N SER A 232 4.35 10.69 -0.52
CA SER A 232 4.89 10.37 0.80
C SER A 232 5.21 11.61 1.62
N VAL A 233 5.57 12.73 0.97
CA VAL A 233 5.80 14.01 1.65
C VAL A 233 4.49 14.59 2.15
N ALA A 234 3.44 14.63 1.32
CA ALA A 234 2.10 15.06 1.74
C ALA A 234 1.56 14.20 2.89
N CYS A 235 1.72 12.88 2.78
CA CYS A 235 1.41 11.94 3.84
C CYS A 235 2.14 12.29 5.14
N GLY A 236 3.44 12.56 5.08
CA GLY A 236 4.27 12.90 6.23
C GLY A 236 3.78 14.14 6.96
N VAL A 237 3.48 15.22 6.24
CA VAL A 237 2.97 16.45 6.84
C VAL A 237 1.64 16.22 7.55
N LEU A 238 0.68 15.54 6.90
CA LEU A 238 -0.64 15.26 7.47
C LEU A 238 -0.57 14.26 8.64
N CYS A 239 0.28 13.24 8.56
CA CYS A 239 0.50 12.29 9.66
C CYS A 239 1.00 12.98 10.93
N TYR A 240 1.95 13.89 10.79
CA TYR A 240 2.48 14.61 11.95
C TYR A 240 1.52 15.65 12.51
N GLU A 241 0.62 16.20 11.69
CA GLU A 241 -0.48 17.00 12.22
C GLU A 241 -1.47 16.15 13.03
N ILE A 242 -1.83 14.98 12.54
CA ILE A 242 -2.66 14.03 13.27
C ILE A 242 -1.97 13.65 14.60
N ALA A 243 -0.70 13.28 14.56
CA ALA A 243 0.07 12.94 15.75
C ALA A 243 0.16 14.11 16.75
N ARG A 244 0.38 15.34 16.25
CA ARG A 244 0.42 16.55 17.07
C ARG A 244 -0.90 16.80 17.81
N GLN A 245 -2.03 16.71 17.11
CA GLN A 245 -3.35 16.93 17.71
C GLN A 245 -3.67 15.86 18.75
N ARG A 246 -3.38 14.59 18.45
CA ARG A 246 -3.59 13.47 19.37
C ARG A 246 -2.72 13.56 20.63
N ALA A 247 -1.52 14.09 20.51
CA ALA A 247 -0.65 14.37 21.66
C ALA A 247 -1.08 15.61 22.46
N GLY A 248 -2.15 16.32 22.06
CA GLY A 248 -2.61 17.55 22.72
C GLY A 248 -1.62 18.72 22.59
N ILE A 249 -0.65 18.65 21.70
CA ILE A 249 0.36 19.70 21.51
C ILE A 249 -0.29 20.88 20.77
N LYS A 250 -0.43 21.99 21.47
CA LYS A 250 -0.96 23.24 20.89
C LYS A 250 0.16 23.99 20.17
N ALA A 251 -0.16 24.61 19.02
CA ALA A 251 0.74 25.58 18.41
C ALA A 251 0.93 26.74 19.41
N LYS A 252 2.18 27.15 19.64
CA LYS A 252 2.43 28.41 20.37
C LYS A 252 1.98 29.54 19.46
N GLY A 253 0.98 30.30 19.89
CA GLY A 253 0.60 31.57 19.24
C GLY A 253 1.70 32.61 19.34
#